data_f1dd21a8a7b3fcd90e85656a2cc1b264
#
_entry.id   f1dd21a8a7b3fcd90e85656a2cc1b264
#
_cell.length_a   1.000
_cell.length_b   1.000
_cell.length_c   1.000
_cell.angle_alpha   90.00
_cell.angle_beta   90.00
_cell.angle_gamma   90.00
#
_symmetry.space_group_name_H-M   'P 1'
#
loop_
_entity.id
_entity.type
_entity.pdbx_description
1 polymer ?
#
loop_
_entity_poly.entity_id
_entity_poly.type
_entity_poly.pdbx_seq_one_letter_code
_entity_poly.pdbx_strand_id
1 'polypeptide(L)'
;MYLPDYYEFCCAVKTIAGHKALEELPVLLSSMRAVKPMIITDRGVSGAGLVDTVVEVMAGKIALGPVADDVPPDSDLKVVTRLASVFQEQGCDSIVAIGGGSVLDTAKAINILVSHGSDDLMAFTGANSLKKRLNPLIAVPTTAGTGSEVTIVSVIADHEKRRKMLFTSLFLLPDAAIIDSRMTLTLPPHITAPTAMDALSHAVEAYICLAKNPLSDAHAFEAIELISTHLLNTVKNPQDREGRLALAIAATLAGIAFSNSMVGMVHTLGHSVGSVCHVPHGTCMAILLPYGLEYNMHRVEDRIAELLFPLAGDRVYASTPPRERAKAVIALIRRMNQDLFDLTGGRHCTAFKQVLNGQGRPAVCGSSDLEAIAQTALGDGSIFYNPEDLDFDDCMLVLEAAWEGTPLDQSKIKKG
;
A
#
# COMPACT_ATOMS: atom_id res chain seq x y z
N MET A 1 25.56 -2.32 -9.50
CA MET A 1 24.91 -1.14 -8.85
C MET A 1 24.51 -0.18 -9.96
N TYR A 2 23.22 0.18 -10.05
CA TYR A 2 22.71 1.15 -11.00
C TYR A 2 22.70 2.53 -10.34
N LEU A 3 23.30 3.53 -10.99
CA LEU A 3 23.28 4.93 -10.55
C LEU A 3 22.60 5.73 -11.68
N PRO A 4 21.39 6.28 -11.46
CA PRO A 4 20.75 7.16 -12.42
C PRO A 4 21.49 8.51 -12.49
N ASP A 5 21.41 9.19 -13.63
CA ASP A 5 22.02 10.51 -13.81
C ASP A 5 21.41 11.58 -12.88
N TYR A 6 20.13 11.38 -12.52
CA TYR A 6 19.40 12.25 -11.61
C TYR A 6 18.28 11.49 -10.90
N TYR A 7 18.07 11.79 -9.63
CA TYR A 7 16.90 11.39 -8.86
C TYR A 7 16.66 12.34 -7.70
N GLU A 8 15.42 12.39 -7.24
CA GLU A 8 15.05 13.03 -5.98
C GLU A 8 14.62 11.97 -4.97
N PHE A 9 14.94 12.18 -3.71
CA PHE A 9 14.54 11.29 -2.62
C PHE A 9 14.12 12.10 -1.41
N CYS A 10 12.95 11.80 -0.86
CA CYS A 10 12.42 12.44 0.34
C CYS A 10 11.95 11.40 1.35
N CYS A 11 12.47 11.46 2.56
CA CYS A 11 12.04 10.68 3.72
C CYS A 11 11.93 11.63 4.93
N ALA A 12 10.85 12.43 4.95
CA ALA A 12 10.70 13.52 5.93
C ALA A 12 9.79 13.14 7.12
N VAL A 13 9.16 11.97 7.11
CA VAL A 13 8.28 11.52 8.19
C VAL A 13 9.09 11.00 9.36
N LYS A 14 8.85 11.53 10.55
CA LYS A 14 9.43 10.98 11.78
C LYS A 14 8.76 9.66 12.12
N THR A 15 9.44 8.54 11.93
CA THR A 15 8.91 7.21 12.24
C THR A 15 9.35 6.77 13.62
N ILE A 16 8.40 6.32 14.45
CA ILE A 16 8.62 5.73 15.77
C ILE A 16 8.04 4.32 15.75
N ALA A 17 8.89 3.31 15.92
CA ALA A 17 8.50 1.91 15.82
C ALA A 17 8.82 1.13 17.10
N GLY A 18 7.94 0.22 17.51
CA GLY A 18 8.16 -0.65 18.67
C GLY A 18 6.87 -1.20 19.28
N HIS A 19 7.01 -2.05 20.31
CA HIS A 19 5.86 -2.67 20.97
C HIS A 19 5.06 -1.72 21.89
N LYS A 20 5.56 -0.53 22.13
CA LYS A 20 4.96 0.54 22.93
C LYS A 20 5.19 1.92 22.30
N ALA A 21 5.28 1.98 20.99
CA ALA A 21 5.54 3.23 20.28
C ALA A 21 4.43 4.27 20.47
N LEU A 22 3.19 3.84 20.74
CA LEU A 22 2.05 4.73 21.02
C LEU A 22 2.26 5.64 22.24
N GLU A 23 3.05 5.24 23.23
CA GLU A 23 3.33 6.05 24.42
C GLU A 23 4.02 7.39 24.07
N GLU A 24 4.62 7.50 22.88
CA GLU A 24 5.22 8.74 22.39
C GLU A 24 4.19 9.73 21.78
N LEU A 25 2.96 9.29 21.51
CA LEU A 25 1.94 10.11 20.86
C LEU A 25 1.67 11.44 21.57
N PRO A 26 1.49 11.51 22.92
CA PRO A 26 1.28 12.79 23.59
C PRO A 26 2.48 13.73 23.49
N VAL A 27 3.69 13.20 23.52
CA VAL A 27 4.94 13.98 23.38
C VAL A 27 5.06 14.55 21.98
N LEU A 28 4.72 13.77 20.94
CA LEU A 28 4.70 14.23 19.55
C LEU A 28 3.71 15.38 19.36
N LEU A 29 2.45 15.18 19.78
CA LEU A 29 1.42 16.22 19.68
C LEU A 29 1.84 17.49 20.40
N SER A 30 2.37 17.38 21.62
CA SER A 30 2.87 18.54 22.38
C SER A 30 4.02 19.25 21.66
N SER A 31 4.95 18.50 21.04
CA SER A 31 6.08 19.08 20.28
C SER A 31 5.63 19.84 19.04
N MET A 32 4.51 19.46 18.46
CA MET A 32 3.85 20.10 17.31
C MET A 32 2.90 21.22 17.76
N ARG A 33 2.76 21.47 19.08
CA ARG A 33 1.79 22.42 19.65
C ARG A 33 0.35 22.08 19.32
N ALA A 34 0.06 20.82 19.07
CA ALA A 34 -1.28 20.31 18.85
C ALA A 34 -2.02 20.18 20.19
N VAL A 35 -3.17 20.83 20.30
CA VAL A 35 -3.93 20.94 21.57
C VAL A 35 -5.23 20.16 21.53
N LYS A 36 -5.84 20.02 20.34
CA LYS A 36 -7.14 19.36 20.17
C LYS A 36 -7.15 18.51 18.90
N PRO A 37 -6.46 17.36 18.87
CA PRO A 37 -6.44 16.48 17.72
C PRO A 37 -7.79 15.81 17.47
N MET A 38 -8.24 15.79 16.21
CA MET A 38 -9.35 14.95 15.75
C MET A 38 -8.83 13.55 15.45
N ILE A 39 -9.49 12.52 15.97
CA ILE A 39 -9.20 11.12 15.63
C ILE A 39 -10.04 10.75 14.41
N ILE A 40 -9.37 10.24 13.36
CA ILE A 40 -10.01 9.73 12.15
C ILE A 40 -9.71 8.23 12.04
N THR A 41 -10.77 7.43 11.87
CA THR A 41 -10.68 5.97 11.86
C THR A 41 -11.87 5.34 11.13
N ASP A 42 -11.97 4.02 11.15
CA ASP A 42 -13.10 3.25 10.63
C ASP A 42 -13.74 2.37 11.71
N ARG A 43 -14.94 1.87 11.42
CA ARG A 43 -15.71 1.03 12.37
C ARG A 43 -15.03 -0.29 12.70
N GLY A 44 -14.23 -0.84 11.79
CA GLY A 44 -13.47 -2.08 12.04
C GLY A 44 -12.40 -1.86 13.09
N VAL A 45 -11.66 -0.76 12.98
CA VAL A 45 -10.60 -0.36 13.92
C VAL A 45 -11.21 0.00 15.28
N SER A 46 -12.30 0.79 15.30
CA SER A 46 -13.04 1.11 16.54
C SER A 46 -13.58 -0.15 17.20
N GLY A 47 -14.25 -1.02 16.44
CA GLY A 47 -14.81 -2.28 16.94
C GLY A 47 -13.76 -3.28 17.47
N ALA A 48 -12.51 -3.16 17.01
CA ALA A 48 -11.38 -3.95 17.51
C ALA A 48 -10.76 -3.39 18.81
N GLY A 49 -11.25 -2.25 19.34
CA GLY A 49 -10.73 -1.62 20.57
C GLY A 49 -9.40 -0.88 20.38
N LEU A 50 -8.95 -0.68 19.14
CA LEU A 50 -7.65 -0.04 18.88
C LEU A 50 -7.69 1.47 19.15
N VAL A 51 -8.85 2.09 18.93
CA VAL A 51 -9.06 3.51 19.27
C VAL A 51 -8.97 3.71 20.79
N ASP A 52 -9.56 2.83 21.57
CA ASP A 52 -9.51 2.91 23.04
C ASP A 52 -8.07 2.87 23.55
N THR A 53 -7.23 2.00 22.94
CA THR A 53 -5.79 1.91 23.26
C THR A 53 -5.08 3.26 23.02
N VAL A 54 -5.41 3.98 21.95
CA VAL A 54 -4.82 5.29 21.64
C VAL A 54 -5.36 6.36 22.60
N VAL A 55 -6.68 6.35 22.86
CA VAL A 55 -7.33 7.28 23.80
C VAL A 55 -6.76 7.15 25.21
N GLU A 56 -6.54 5.92 25.71
CA GLU A 56 -5.93 5.65 27.01
C GLU A 56 -4.53 6.27 27.15
N VAL A 57 -3.69 6.14 26.11
CA VAL A 57 -2.34 6.74 26.09
C VAL A 57 -2.40 8.27 26.16
N MET A 58 -3.42 8.90 25.58
CA MET A 58 -3.62 10.35 25.56
C MET A 58 -4.31 10.88 26.82
N ALA A 59 -4.98 10.02 27.57
CA ALA A 59 -5.81 10.44 28.72
C ALA A 59 -5.04 11.30 29.73
N GLY A 60 -5.62 12.44 30.10
CA GLY A 60 -5.02 13.38 31.05
C GLY A 60 -3.80 14.17 30.55
N LYS A 61 -3.36 13.93 29.30
CA LYS A 61 -2.18 14.59 28.71
C LYS A 61 -2.55 15.56 27.58
N ILE A 62 -3.50 15.18 26.76
CA ILE A 62 -3.99 15.98 25.61
C ILE A 62 -5.50 16.01 25.62
N ALA A 63 -6.09 17.18 25.38
CA ALA A 63 -7.53 17.31 25.21
C ALA A 63 -7.94 16.71 23.87
N LEU A 64 -8.79 15.66 23.90
CA LEU A 64 -9.25 14.99 22.68
C LEU A 64 -10.32 15.82 21.97
N GLY A 65 -10.19 15.93 20.65
CA GLY A 65 -11.26 16.31 19.75
C GLY A 65 -12.23 15.13 19.51
N PRO A 66 -13.13 15.24 18.54
CA PRO A 66 -14.05 14.18 18.19
C PRO A 66 -13.32 12.96 17.59
N VAL A 67 -13.93 11.79 17.79
CA VAL A 67 -13.58 10.56 17.09
C VAL A 67 -14.56 10.38 15.93
N ALA A 68 -14.06 10.33 14.70
CA ALA A 68 -14.82 10.00 13.51
C ALA A 68 -14.43 8.58 13.07
N ASP A 69 -15.36 7.63 13.20
CA ASP A 69 -15.11 6.21 12.97
C ASP A 69 -15.89 5.64 11.77
N ASP A 70 -16.31 6.49 10.88
CA ASP A 70 -17.17 6.12 9.75
C ASP A 70 -16.50 6.30 8.38
N VAL A 71 -15.18 6.25 8.32
CA VAL A 71 -14.45 6.21 7.04
C VAL A 71 -14.76 4.89 6.33
N PRO A 72 -15.24 4.94 5.07
CA PRO A 72 -15.54 3.73 4.30
C PRO A 72 -14.25 3.07 3.76
N PRO A 73 -14.31 1.78 3.36
CA PRO A 73 -13.18 1.06 2.78
C PRO A 73 -12.54 1.75 1.56
N ASP A 74 -13.33 2.37 0.70
CA ASP A 74 -12.85 3.28 -0.35
C ASP A 74 -13.13 4.71 0.10
N SER A 75 -12.05 5.49 0.31
CA SER A 75 -12.15 6.89 0.74
C SER A 75 -13.10 7.69 -0.15
N ASP A 76 -14.14 8.30 0.43
CA ASP A 76 -15.22 8.97 -0.30
C ASP A 76 -15.14 10.50 -0.12
N LEU A 77 -15.26 11.24 -1.23
CA LEU A 77 -15.27 12.70 -1.22
C LEU A 77 -16.32 13.30 -0.27
N LYS A 78 -17.52 12.70 -0.18
CA LYS A 78 -18.57 13.19 0.73
C LYS A 78 -18.16 13.07 2.20
N VAL A 79 -17.53 11.97 2.54
CA VAL A 79 -17.01 11.75 3.90
C VAL A 79 -15.91 12.75 4.22
N VAL A 80 -14.97 12.97 3.28
CA VAL A 80 -13.91 13.98 3.43
C VAL A 80 -14.50 15.36 3.69
N THR A 81 -15.45 15.82 2.87
CA THR A 81 -16.07 17.16 3.02
C THR A 81 -16.80 17.28 4.35
N ARG A 82 -17.60 16.28 4.72
CA ARG A 82 -18.33 16.28 6.00
C ARG A 82 -17.38 16.32 7.20
N LEU A 83 -16.33 15.51 7.20
CA LEU A 83 -15.39 15.46 8.31
C LEU A 83 -14.51 16.70 8.40
N ALA A 84 -14.22 17.37 7.27
CA ALA A 84 -13.57 18.67 7.26
C ALA A 84 -14.44 19.73 7.98
N SER A 85 -15.77 19.73 7.76
CA SER A 85 -16.70 20.61 8.49
C SER A 85 -16.69 20.30 9.99
N VAL A 86 -16.74 19.03 10.40
CA VAL A 86 -16.66 18.63 11.81
C VAL A 86 -15.35 19.10 12.46
N PHE A 87 -14.21 18.97 11.77
CA PHE A 87 -12.92 19.45 12.24
C PHE A 87 -12.96 20.96 12.57
N GLN A 88 -13.51 21.77 11.66
CA GLN A 88 -13.63 23.23 11.81
C GLN A 88 -14.60 23.62 12.92
N GLU A 89 -15.81 23.05 12.94
CA GLU A 89 -16.86 23.32 13.93
C GLU A 89 -16.42 23.00 15.35
N GLN A 90 -15.65 21.91 15.49
CA GLN A 90 -15.13 21.48 16.79
C GLN A 90 -13.83 22.21 17.19
N GLY A 91 -13.29 23.09 16.34
CA GLY A 91 -12.05 23.81 16.60
C GLY A 91 -10.85 22.91 16.81
N CYS A 92 -10.75 21.86 16.01
CA CYS A 92 -9.57 20.97 16.00
C CYS A 92 -8.38 21.67 15.32
N ASP A 93 -7.16 21.29 15.70
CA ASP A 93 -5.92 21.89 15.19
C ASP A 93 -4.95 20.88 14.59
N SER A 94 -5.26 19.61 14.70
CA SER A 94 -4.40 18.49 14.29
C SER A 94 -5.22 17.22 14.07
N ILE A 95 -4.62 16.22 13.42
CA ILE A 95 -5.27 14.95 13.11
C ILE A 95 -4.40 13.79 13.63
N VAL A 96 -5.04 12.80 14.26
CA VAL A 96 -4.48 11.47 14.52
C VAL A 96 -5.28 10.46 13.70
N ALA A 97 -4.67 9.92 12.65
CA ALA A 97 -5.31 8.96 11.75
C ALA A 97 -4.93 7.52 12.19
N ILE A 98 -5.93 6.73 12.59
CA ILE A 98 -5.75 5.37 13.10
C ILE A 98 -6.44 4.42 12.14
N GLY A 99 -5.68 3.73 11.27
CA GLY A 99 -6.31 2.86 10.28
C GLY A 99 -5.39 2.39 9.17
N GLY A 100 -5.98 1.76 8.16
CA GLY A 100 -5.31 1.40 6.92
C GLY A 100 -5.27 2.55 5.92
N GLY A 101 -4.90 2.24 4.67
CA GLY A 101 -4.74 3.24 3.59
C GLY A 101 -5.93 4.17 3.42
N SER A 102 -7.17 3.65 3.37
CA SER A 102 -8.38 4.48 3.21
C SER A 102 -8.54 5.52 4.30
N VAL A 103 -8.25 5.17 5.56
CA VAL A 103 -8.29 6.12 6.69
C VAL A 103 -7.21 7.18 6.56
N LEU A 104 -5.97 6.76 6.26
CA LEU A 104 -4.84 7.67 6.11
C LEU A 104 -5.04 8.63 4.94
N ASP A 105 -5.54 8.15 3.81
CA ASP A 105 -5.84 8.96 2.63
C ASP A 105 -6.98 9.95 2.90
N THR A 106 -8.05 9.50 3.58
CA THR A 106 -9.14 10.39 4.03
C THR A 106 -8.60 11.49 4.96
N ALA A 107 -7.74 11.16 5.91
CA ALA A 107 -7.14 12.10 6.84
C ALA A 107 -6.27 13.16 6.10
N LYS A 108 -5.46 12.72 5.13
CA LYS A 108 -4.68 13.62 4.26
C LYS A 108 -5.59 14.57 3.47
N ALA A 109 -6.68 14.05 2.88
CA ALA A 109 -7.63 14.85 2.11
C ALA A 109 -8.40 15.86 2.99
N ILE A 110 -8.85 15.46 4.18
CA ILE A 110 -9.43 16.38 5.17
C ILE A 110 -8.43 17.48 5.49
N ASN A 111 -7.17 17.11 5.73
CA ASN A 111 -6.13 18.06 6.08
C ASN A 111 -5.85 19.09 4.96
N ILE A 112 -5.98 18.70 3.69
CA ILE A 112 -5.95 19.64 2.55
C ILE A 112 -7.03 20.72 2.74
N LEU A 113 -8.29 20.31 2.90
CA LEU A 113 -9.42 21.24 2.99
C LEU A 113 -9.29 22.19 4.18
N VAL A 114 -9.07 21.64 5.38
CA VAL A 114 -9.04 22.45 6.62
C VAL A 114 -7.83 23.37 6.68
N SER A 115 -6.68 22.93 6.15
CA SER A 115 -5.46 23.75 6.12
C SER A 115 -5.56 24.90 5.12
N HIS A 116 -6.28 24.72 4.00
CA HIS A 116 -6.45 25.76 2.99
C HIS A 116 -7.71 26.61 3.20
N GLY A 117 -8.59 26.22 4.14
CA GLY A 117 -9.88 26.89 4.33
C GLY A 117 -10.77 26.80 3.09
N SER A 118 -10.75 25.65 2.41
CA SER A 118 -11.48 25.38 1.17
C SER A 118 -12.53 24.30 1.42
N ASP A 119 -13.61 24.36 0.69
CA ASP A 119 -14.65 23.31 0.58
C ASP A 119 -14.56 22.51 -0.73
N ASP A 120 -13.71 22.94 -1.66
CA ASP A 120 -13.46 22.28 -2.94
C ASP A 120 -12.14 21.52 -2.95
N LEU A 121 -12.22 20.20 -2.71
CA LEU A 121 -11.06 19.31 -2.79
C LEU A 121 -10.53 19.18 -4.23
N MET A 122 -11.39 19.33 -5.23
CA MET A 122 -11.03 19.20 -6.64
C MET A 122 -9.99 20.21 -7.10
N ALA A 123 -9.97 21.39 -6.51
CA ALA A 123 -8.99 22.44 -6.81
C ALA A 123 -7.53 22.02 -6.52
N PHE A 124 -7.34 20.91 -5.76
CA PHE A 124 -6.03 20.42 -5.34
C PHE A 124 -5.64 19.10 -6.00
N THR A 125 -6.41 18.59 -6.97
CA THR A 125 -6.09 17.34 -7.66
C THR A 125 -4.80 17.45 -8.49
N GLY A 126 -4.13 16.31 -8.66
CA GLY A 126 -2.90 16.17 -9.44
C GLY A 126 -1.63 16.39 -8.60
N ALA A 127 -0.53 16.63 -9.31
CA ALA A 127 0.79 16.73 -8.71
C ALA A 127 1.13 18.18 -8.30
N ASN A 128 1.68 18.36 -7.09
CA ASN A 128 2.23 19.62 -6.59
C ASN A 128 1.26 20.83 -6.60
N SER A 129 -0.05 20.55 -6.47
CA SER A 129 -1.07 21.60 -6.41
C SER A 129 -1.12 22.31 -5.05
N LEU A 130 -0.66 21.68 -3.98
CA LEU A 130 -0.57 22.27 -2.63
C LEU A 130 0.54 23.29 -2.55
N LYS A 131 0.29 24.45 -1.90
CA LYS A 131 1.21 25.59 -1.86
C LYS A 131 1.76 25.91 -0.47
N LYS A 132 1.27 25.23 0.58
CA LYS A 132 1.70 25.45 1.96
C LYS A 132 1.63 24.18 2.78
N ARG A 133 2.34 24.19 3.91
CA ARG A 133 2.29 23.09 4.90
C ARG A 133 0.86 22.94 5.44
N LEU A 134 0.48 21.71 5.70
CA LEU A 134 -0.81 21.34 6.28
C LEU A 134 -0.73 21.35 7.82
N ASN A 135 -1.89 21.19 8.49
CA ASN A 135 -1.94 21.03 9.94
C ASN A 135 -1.20 19.75 10.38
N PRO A 136 -0.75 19.66 11.65
CA PRO A 136 -0.09 18.47 12.14
C PRO A 136 -0.93 17.21 11.92
N LEU A 137 -0.29 16.19 11.34
CA LEU A 137 -0.88 14.88 11.07
C LEU A 137 0.04 13.79 11.62
N ILE A 138 -0.50 12.95 12.52
CA ILE A 138 0.17 11.74 13.00
C ILE A 138 -0.58 10.53 12.44
N ALA A 139 0.14 9.65 11.76
CA ALA A 139 -0.38 8.41 11.22
C ALA A 139 -0.09 7.24 12.17
N VAL A 140 -1.11 6.42 12.45
CA VAL A 140 -1.02 5.20 13.25
C VAL A 140 -1.61 4.05 12.41
N PRO A 141 -0.79 3.38 11.57
CA PRO A 141 -1.28 2.34 10.69
C PRO A 141 -1.74 1.10 11.48
N THR A 142 -2.86 0.52 11.04
CA THR A 142 -3.43 -0.73 11.59
C THR A 142 -3.35 -1.89 10.60
N THR A 143 -2.80 -1.64 9.41
CA THR A 143 -2.49 -2.65 8.39
C THR A 143 -1.02 -2.56 8.01
N ALA A 144 -0.43 -3.67 7.58
CA ALA A 144 0.96 -3.75 7.12
C ALA A 144 0.97 -3.96 5.59
N GLY A 145 0.65 -2.91 4.83
CA GLY A 145 0.51 -3.02 3.37
C GLY A 145 0.83 -1.72 2.63
N THR A 146 -0.06 -0.75 2.70
CA THR A 146 -0.06 0.43 1.83
C THR A 146 1.11 1.39 2.02
N GLY A 147 1.71 1.43 3.20
CA GLY A 147 2.75 2.43 3.52
C GLY A 147 2.26 3.88 3.50
N SER A 148 0.93 4.13 3.48
CA SER A 148 0.40 5.50 3.34
C SER A 148 0.85 6.45 4.45
N GLU A 149 1.30 5.94 5.59
CA GLU A 149 1.88 6.72 6.68
C GLU A 149 3.18 7.46 6.32
N VAL A 150 3.82 7.08 5.21
CA VAL A 150 5.07 7.69 4.73
C VAL A 150 5.05 8.12 3.26
N THR A 151 3.87 8.13 2.62
CA THR A 151 3.76 8.45 1.20
C THR A 151 3.26 9.87 0.95
N ILE A 152 3.69 10.42 -0.20
CA ILE A 152 3.29 11.74 -0.71
C ILE A 152 1.93 11.71 -1.44
N VAL A 153 1.21 10.60 -1.37
CA VAL A 153 0.01 10.33 -2.17
C VAL A 153 -1.22 10.23 -1.27
N SER A 154 -2.36 10.64 -1.80
CA SER A 154 -3.70 10.34 -1.28
C SER A 154 -4.65 10.08 -2.45
N VAL A 155 -5.47 9.04 -2.36
CA VAL A 155 -6.45 8.66 -3.39
C VAL A 155 -7.85 8.71 -2.80
N ILE A 156 -8.73 9.52 -3.38
CA ILE A 156 -10.12 9.70 -2.94
C ILE A 156 -11.08 9.37 -4.07
N ALA A 157 -12.10 8.56 -3.79
CA ALA A 157 -13.14 8.24 -4.74
C ALA A 157 -14.21 9.33 -4.80
N ASP A 158 -14.61 9.70 -5.99
CA ASP A 158 -15.84 10.43 -6.28
C ASP A 158 -16.83 9.44 -6.89
N HIS A 159 -17.65 8.81 -6.04
CA HIS A 159 -18.57 7.77 -6.45
C HIS A 159 -19.70 8.31 -7.36
N GLU A 160 -20.04 9.61 -7.26
CA GLU A 160 -21.03 10.24 -8.14
C GLU A 160 -20.51 10.32 -9.58
N LYS A 161 -19.25 10.71 -9.72
CA LYS A 161 -18.59 10.84 -11.04
C LYS A 161 -17.84 9.60 -11.47
N ARG A 162 -17.91 8.51 -10.66
CA ARG A 162 -17.22 7.22 -10.90
C ARG A 162 -15.75 7.38 -11.26
N ARG A 163 -15.02 8.21 -10.49
CA ARG A 163 -13.59 8.46 -10.71
C ARG A 163 -12.81 8.46 -9.41
N LYS A 164 -11.55 8.11 -9.48
CA LYS A 164 -10.59 8.30 -8.38
C LYS A 164 -9.81 9.59 -8.61
N MET A 165 -9.64 10.36 -7.56
CA MET A 165 -8.89 11.60 -7.54
C MET A 165 -7.54 11.32 -6.88
N LEU A 166 -6.47 11.63 -7.59
CA LEU A 166 -5.11 11.47 -7.11
C LEU A 166 -4.58 12.84 -6.66
N PHE A 167 -4.01 12.87 -5.46
CA PHE A 167 -3.30 14.02 -4.91
C PHE A 167 -1.87 13.59 -4.64
N THR A 168 -0.90 14.33 -5.16
CA THR A 168 0.52 14.04 -4.96
C THR A 168 1.26 15.31 -4.57
N SER A 169 1.84 15.33 -3.37
CA SER A 169 2.61 16.47 -2.87
C SER A 169 3.45 16.07 -1.66
N LEU A 170 4.63 16.65 -1.50
CA LEU A 170 5.43 16.53 -0.29
C LEU A 170 4.70 17.05 0.97
N PHE A 171 3.74 17.96 0.81
CA PHE A 171 2.92 18.47 1.93
C PHE A 171 1.89 17.45 2.44
N LEU A 172 1.68 16.32 1.74
CA LEU A 172 0.81 15.22 2.20
C LEU A 172 1.52 14.24 3.15
N LEU A 173 2.85 14.34 3.25
CA LEU A 173 3.58 13.52 4.21
C LEU A 173 3.08 13.83 5.63
N PRO A 174 2.69 12.82 6.42
CA PRO A 174 2.45 12.99 7.85
C PRO A 174 3.69 13.55 8.56
N ASP A 175 3.50 14.31 9.62
CA ASP A 175 4.61 14.80 10.44
C ASP A 175 5.29 13.67 11.21
N ALA A 176 4.51 12.66 11.60
CA ALA A 176 5.04 11.44 12.22
C ALA A 176 4.18 10.21 11.88
N ALA A 177 4.82 9.04 11.90
CA ALA A 177 4.20 7.73 11.84
C ALA A 177 4.54 6.94 13.11
N ILE A 178 3.55 6.34 13.75
CA ILE A 178 3.73 5.48 14.93
C ILE A 178 3.41 4.05 14.55
N ILE A 179 4.43 3.22 14.50
CA ILE A 179 4.37 1.81 14.13
C ILE A 179 4.41 0.97 15.41
N ASP A 180 3.23 0.59 15.91
CA ASP A 180 3.11 -0.18 17.15
C ASP A 180 2.51 -1.56 16.88
N SER A 181 3.18 -2.62 17.35
CA SER A 181 2.73 -4.00 17.10
C SER A 181 1.31 -4.28 17.59
N ARG A 182 0.84 -3.58 18.63
CA ARG A 182 -0.53 -3.71 19.16
C ARG A 182 -1.59 -3.35 18.12
N MET A 183 -1.26 -2.44 17.20
CA MET A 183 -2.21 -1.91 16.21
C MET A 183 -2.52 -2.91 15.09
N THR A 184 -1.74 -3.98 14.95
CA THR A 184 -1.95 -5.03 13.94
C THR A 184 -2.26 -6.41 14.51
N LEU A 185 -2.22 -6.60 15.87
CA LEU A 185 -2.46 -7.89 16.51
C LEU A 185 -3.88 -8.44 16.29
N THR A 186 -4.87 -7.58 16.12
CA THR A 186 -6.27 -7.98 15.88
C THR A 186 -6.55 -8.28 14.41
N LEU A 187 -5.59 -8.00 13.51
CA LEU A 187 -5.78 -8.19 12.08
C LEU A 187 -5.83 -9.70 11.75
N PRO A 188 -6.93 -10.18 11.13
CA PRO A 188 -7.06 -11.62 10.85
C PRO A 188 -6.11 -12.06 9.73
N PRO A 189 -5.72 -13.37 9.70
CA PRO A 189 -4.79 -13.93 8.72
C PRO A 189 -5.13 -13.61 7.26
N HIS A 190 -6.42 -13.69 6.89
CA HIS A 190 -6.87 -13.43 5.52
C HIS A 190 -6.85 -11.96 5.09
N ILE A 191 -6.59 -11.03 6.00
CA ILE A 191 -6.29 -9.63 5.71
C ILE A 191 -4.78 -9.39 5.83
N THR A 192 -4.11 -10.02 6.80
CA THR A 192 -2.65 -9.94 6.95
C THR A 192 -1.92 -10.40 5.69
N ALA A 193 -2.33 -11.52 5.11
CA ALA A 193 -1.68 -12.10 3.93
C ALA A 193 -1.70 -11.16 2.70
N PRO A 194 -2.86 -10.72 2.19
CA PRO A 194 -2.87 -9.86 1.01
C PRO A 194 -2.28 -8.46 1.28
N THR A 195 -2.40 -7.90 2.48
CA THR A 195 -1.77 -6.61 2.78
C THR A 195 -0.25 -6.70 2.80
N ALA A 196 0.33 -7.76 3.35
CA ALA A 196 1.79 -7.94 3.31
C ALA A 196 2.29 -8.25 1.89
N MET A 197 1.50 -8.94 1.07
CA MET A 197 1.81 -9.13 -0.35
C MET A 197 1.73 -7.83 -1.15
N ASP A 198 0.86 -6.89 -0.75
CA ASP A 198 0.84 -5.53 -1.27
C ASP A 198 2.15 -4.80 -0.97
N ALA A 199 2.61 -4.81 0.28
CA ALA A 199 3.92 -4.25 0.65
C ALA A 199 5.08 -4.92 -0.11
N LEU A 200 5.02 -6.25 -0.31
CA LEU A 200 6.00 -6.96 -1.13
C LEU A 200 5.98 -6.46 -2.58
N SER A 201 4.80 -6.27 -3.15
CA SER A 201 4.64 -5.76 -4.52
C SER A 201 5.19 -4.34 -4.66
N HIS A 202 4.91 -3.46 -3.70
CA HIS A 202 5.51 -2.12 -3.63
C HIS A 202 7.03 -2.17 -3.65
N ALA A 203 7.63 -2.99 -2.78
CA ALA A 203 9.09 -3.09 -2.68
C ALA A 203 9.71 -3.69 -3.95
N VAL A 204 9.11 -4.76 -4.50
CA VAL A 204 9.59 -5.41 -5.73
C VAL A 204 9.50 -4.47 -6.94
N GLU A 205 8.35 -3.81 -7.14
CA GLU A 205 8.20 -2.87 -8.25
C GLU A 205 9.09 -1.64 -8.10
N ALA A 206 9.23 -1.10 -6.89
CA ALA A 206 10.17 -0.02 -6.60
C ALA A 206 11.62 -0.38 -7.00
N TYR A 207 12.01 -1.64 -6.81
CA TYR A 207 13.34 -2.13 -7.14
C TYR A 207 13.57 -2.34 -8.64
N ILE A 208 12.54 -2.71 -9.41
CA ILE A 208 12.69 -3.02 -10.85
C ILE A 208 12.29 -1.89 -11.78
N CYS A 209 11.51 -0.90 -11.34
CA CYS A 209 10.94 0.16 -12.17
C CYS A 209 11.99 1.10 -12.80
N LEU A 210 11.55 1.95 -13.72
CA LEU A 210 12.43 2.88 -14.45
C LEU A 210 13.03 3.96 -13.53
N ALA A 211 12.27 4.43 -12.52
CA ALA A 211 12.71 5.48 -11.61
C ALA A 211 13.46 4.96 -10.37
N LYS A 212 13.87 3.66 -10.38
CA LYS A 212 14.66 3.08 -9.29
C LYS A 212 15.91 3.92 -8.99
N ASN A 213 16.27 4.01 -7.72
CA ASN A 213 17.47 4.72 -7.27
C ASN A 213 18.07 4.03 -6.03
N PRO A 214 19.36 4.27 -5.70
CA PRO A 214 20.03 3.53 -4.62
C PRO A 214 19.40 3.67 -3.24
N LEU A 215 18.74 4.79 -2.94
CA LEU A 215 18.09 5.01 -1.65
C LEU A 215 16.77 4.24 -1.57
N SER A 216 15.94 4.26 -2.62
CA SER A 216 14.74 3.44 -2.68
C SER A 216 15.08 1.94 -2.70
N ASP A 217 16.15 1.53 -3.38
CA ASP A 217 16.62 0.16 -3.42
C ASP A 217 16.94 -0.40 -2.04
N ALA A 218 17.64 0.39 -1.20
CA ALA A 218 18.00 -0.03 0.17
C ALA A 218 16.75 -0.28 1.03
N HIS A 219 15.72 0.58 0.91
CA HIS A 219 14.46 0.39 1.64
C HIS A 219 13.65 -0.79 1.08
N ALA A 220 13.59 -0.93 -0.24
CA ALA A 220 12.89 -2.04 -0.89
C ALA A 220 13.50 -3.39 -0.51
N PHE A 221 14.83 -3.45 -0.49
CA PHE A 221 15.57 -4.67 -0.17
C PHE A 221 15.28 -5.15 1.26
N GLU A 222 15.36 -4.25 2.24
CA GLU A 222 15.05 -4.55 3.64
C GLU A 222 13.57 -4.92 3.83
N ALA A 223 12.65 -4.25 3.14
CA ALA A 223 11.23 -4.58 3.18
C ALA A 223 10.97 -6.01 2.70
N ILE A 224 11.60 -6.44 1.59
CA ILE A 224 11.47 -7.79 1.05
C ILE A 224 12.01 -8.83 2.05
N GLU A 225 13.17 -8.58 2.67
CA GLU A 225 13.77 -9.48 3.65
C GLU A 225 12.88 -9.67 4.88
N LEU A 226 12.34 -8.58 5.44
CA LEU A 226 11.42 -8.65 6.58
C LEU A 226 10.14 -9.41 6.24
N ILE A 227 9.54 -9.16 5.06
CA ILE A 227 8.33 -9.87 4.64
C ILE A 227 8.62 -11.35 4.43
N SER A 228 9.67 -11.70 3.69
CA SER A 228 10.01 -13.10 3.41
C SER A 228 10.31 -13.90 4.68
N THR A 229 10.88 -13.26 5.68
CA THR A 229 11.22 -13.88 6.97
C THR A 229 10.01 -14.09 7.87
N HIS A 230 9.10 -13.11 7.92
CA HIS A 230 8.07 -13.07 8.97
C HIS A 230 6.66 -13.41 8.50
N LEU A 231 6.32 -13.23 7.20
CA LEU A 231 4.94 -13.28 6.73
C LEU A 231 4.24 -14.60 7.03
N LEU A 232 4.80 -15.73 6.60
CA LEU A 232 4.15 -17.03 6.77
C LEU A 232 3.96 -17.39 8.24
N ASN A 233 4.97 -17.08 9.09
CA ASN A 233 4.86 -17.31 10.52
C ASN A 233 3.79 -16.44 11.17
N THR A 234 3.73 -15.14 10.81
CA THR A 234 2.73 -14.20 11.36
C THR A 234 1.31 -14.58 10.94
N VAL A 235 1.09 -15.06 9.71
CA VAL A 235 -0.22 -15.56 9.25
C VAL A 235 -0.61 -16.83 10.01
N LYS A 236 0.32 -17.73 10.26
CA LYS A 236 0.11 -18.94 11.05
C LYS A 236 -0.11 -18.67 12.55
N ASN A 237 0.61 -17.69 13.10
CA ASN A 237 0.59 -17.30 14.51
C ASN A 237 0.21 -15.81 14.63
N PRO A 238 -1.08 -15.43 14.53
CA PRO A 238 -1.51 -14.04 14.46
C PRO A 238 -1.15 -13.18 15.68
N GLN A 239 -0.80 -13.81 16.80
CA GLN A 239 -0.38 -13.15 18.04
C GLN A 239 1.14 -12.97 18.15
N ASP A 240 1.91 -13.31 17.11
CA ASP A 240 3.35 -13.06 17.03
C ASP A 240 3.61 -11.56 16.95
N ARG A 241 3.93 -10.93 18.09
CA ARG A 241 4.17 -9.49 18.19
C ARG A 241 5.40 -9.03 17.40
N GLU A 242 6.44 -9.86 17.37
CA GLU A 242 7.67 -9.60 16.61
C GLU A 242 7.38 -9.59 15.11
N GLY A 243 6.72 -10.64 14.62
CA GLY A 243 6.33 -10.71 13.21
C GLY A 243 5.35 -9.59 12.81
N ARG A 244 4.41 -9.22 13.69
CA ARG A 244 3.52 -8.06 13.46
C ARG A 244 4.29 -6.75 13.32
N LEU A 245 5.26 -6.51 14.18
CA LEU A 245 6.11 -5.32 14.11
C LEU A 245 6.98 -5.34 12.85
N ALA A 246 7.59 -6.47 12.55
CA ALA A 246 8.42 -6.64 11.36
C ALA A 246 7.64 -6.36 10.06
N LEU A 247 6.43 -6.92 9.90
CA LEU A 247 5.58 -6.65 8.74
C LEU A 247 5.14 -5.18 8.65
N ALA A 248 4.84 -4.54 9.79
CA ALA A 248 4.46 -3.12 9.80
C ALA A 248 5.65 -2.23 9.41
N ILE A 249 6.86 -2.51 9.90
CA ILE A 249 8.09 -1.82 9.50
C ILE A 249 8.36 -2.06 8.01
N ALA A 250 8.19 -3.29 7.52
CA ALA A 250 8.37 -3.63 6.11
C ALA A 250 7.42 -2.83 5.19
N ALA A 251 6.15 -2.68 5.58
CA ALA A 251 5.19 -1.85 4.84
C ALA A 251 5.61 -0.37 4.80
N THR A 252 6.12 0.17 5.92
CA THR A 252 6.68 1.52 5.97
C THR A 252 7.91 1.67 5.06
N LEU A 253 8.84 0.71 5.08
CA LEU A 253 10.02 0.71 4.19
C LEU A 253 9.62 0.62 2.72
N ALA A 254 8.69 -0.27 2.37
CA ALA A 254 8.14 -0.38 1.03
C ALA A 254 7.45 0.93 0.59
N GLY A 255 6.71 1.57 1.51
CA GLY A 255 6.10 2.89 1.33
C GLY A 255 7.11 3.98 0.98
N ILE A 256 8.23 4.04 1.72
CA ILE A 256 9.34 4.97 1.43
C ILE A 256 9.96 4.64 0.06
N ALA A 257 10.19 3.37 -0.24
CA ALA A 257 10.78 2.95 -1.50
C ALA A 257 9.94 3.40 -2.69
N PHE A 258 8.66 2.97 -2.78
CA PHE A 258 7.85 3.29 -3.95
C PHE A 258 7.45 4.77 -4.04
N SER A 259 7.34 5.47 -2.92
CA SER A 259 7.08 6.92 -2.92
C SER A 259 8.20 7.73 -3.59
N ASN A 260 9.40 7.14 -3.71
CA ASN A 260 10.60 7.76 -4.29
C ASN A 260 11.09 7.09 -5.60
N SER A 261 10.43 6.03 -6.05
CA SER A 261 10.78 5.32 -7.29
C SER A 261 9.57 4.95 -8.14
N MET A 262 8.37 5.06 -7.60
CA MET A 262 7.11 4.64 -8.21
C MET A 262 6.95 3.11 -8.31
N VAL A 263 5.86 2.68 -8.93
CA VAL A 263 5.47 1.28 -9.18
C VAL A 263 5.21 1.09 -10.67
N GLY A 264 4.87 -0.12 -11.12
CA GLY A 264 4.70 -0.43 -12.54
C GLY A 264 3.43 -1.21 -12.84
N MET A 265 3.55 -2.24 -13.68
CA MET A 265 2.47 -3.05 -14.24
C MET A 265 1.56 -3.69 -13.19
N VAL A 266 2.13 -4.20 -12.09
CA VAL A 266 1.34 -4.90 -11.04
C VAL A 266 0.30 -3.95 -10.46
N HIS A 267 0.72 -2.73 -10.12
CA HIS A 267 -0.19 -1.71 -9.60
C HIS A 267 -1.10 -1.15 -10.68
N THR A 268 -0.61 -0.91 -11.90
CA THR A 268 -1.41 -0.46 -13.06
C THR A 268 -2.62 -1.38 -13.27
N LEU A 269 -2.39 -2.69 -13.37
CA LEU A 269 -3.44 -3.67 -13.55
C LEU A 269 -4.29 -3.83 -12.30
N GLY A 270 -3.67 -3.87 -11.11
CA GLY A 270 -4.39 -4.06 -9.86
C GLY A 270 -5.33 -2.92 -9.50
N HIS A 271 -4.95 -1.66 -9.74
CA HIS A 271 -5.84 -0.51 -9.62
C HIS A 271 -7.06 -0.65 -10.52
N SER A 272 -6.83 -1.11 -11.76
CA SER A 272 -7.88 -1.28 -12.76
C SER A 272 -8.82 -2.42 -12.40
N VAL A 273 -8.32 -3.58 -11.94
CA VAL A 273 -9.14 -4.68 -11.41
C VAL A 273 -9.98 -4.21 -10.21
N GLY A 274 -9.38 -3.49 -9.28
CA GLY A 274 -10.08 -2.93 -8.12
C GLY A 274 -11.19 -1.94 -8.53
N SER A 275 -10.92 -1.11 -9.53
CA SER A 275 -11.89 -0.11 -10.02
C SER A 275 -13.06 -0.73 -10.77
N VAL A 276 -12.82 -1.72 -11.62
CA VAL A 276 -13.85 -2.36 -12.47
C VAL A 276 -14.63 -3.44 -11.72
N CYS A 277 -13.92 -4.30 -10.98
CA CYS A 277 -14.49 -5.51 -10.39
C CYS A 277 -14.57 -5.45 -8.84
N HIS A 278 -14.15 -4.37 -8.21
CA HIS A 278 -14.15 -4.19 -6.74
C HIS A 278 -13.40 -5.30 -5.98
N VAL A 279 -12.38 -5.90 -6.60
CA VAL A 279 -11.47 -6.83 -5.93
C VAL A 279 -10.60 -6.06 -4.93
N PRO A 280 -10.41 -6.55 -3.69
CA PRO A 280 -9.54 -5.89 -2.71
C PRO A 280 -8.12 -5.71 -3.24
N HIS A 281 -7.55 -4.51 -3.05
CA HIS A 281 -6.26 -4.09 -3.62
C HIS A 281 -5.13 -5.10 -3.35
N GLY A 282 -4.90 -5.48 -2.09
CA GLY A 282 -3.84 -6.44 -1.76
C GLY A 282 -4.03 -7.83 -2.38
N THR A 283 -5.29 -8.24 -2.67
CA THR A 283 -5.57 -9.47 -3.42
C THR A 283 -5.13 -9.33 -4.88
N CYS A 284 -5.38 -8.17 -5.49
CA CYS A 284 -4.89 -7.88 -6.86
C CYS A 284 -3.36 -7.95 -6.91
N MET A 285 -2.68 -7.31 -5.94
CA MET A 285 -1.23 -7.29 -5.88
C MET A 285 -0.63 -8.69 -5.73
N ALA A 286 -1.17 -9.49 -4.80
CA ALA A 286 -0.74 -10.87 -4.57
C ALA A 286 -0.85 -11.75 -5.83
N ILE A 287 -1.97 -11.64 -6.55
CA ILE A 287 -2.20 -12.39 -7.78
C ILE A 287 -1.28 -11.92 -8.90
N LEU A 288 -1.17 -10.61 -9.12
CA LEU A 288 -0.47 -10.03 -10.27
C LEU A 288 1.05 -10.02 -10.16
N LEU A 289 1.61 -9.99 -8.94
CA LEU A 289 3.06 -9.83 -8.74
C LEU A 289 3.91 -10.83 -9.55
N PRO A 290 3.67 -12.15 -9.52
CA PRO A 290 4.48 -13.08 -10.31
C PRO A 290 4.35 -12.85 -11.82
N TYR A 291 3.21 -12.39 -12.31
CA TYR A 291 2.99 -12.13 -13.74
C TYR A 291 3.68 -10.84 -14.20
N GLY A 292 3.65 -9.79 -13.37
CA GLY A 292 4.40 -8.57 -13.66
C GLY A 292 5.91 -8.83 -13.75
N LEU A 293 6.44 -9.72 -12.90
CA LEU A 293 7.84 -10.15 -12.99
C LEU A 293 8.11 -11.00 -14.24
N GLU A 294 7.21 -11.94 -14.58
CA GLU A 294 7.32 -12.74 -15.81
C GLU A 294 7.31 -11.86 -17.07
N TYR A 295 6.43 -10.86 -17.12
CA TYR A 295 6.32 -9.94 -18.25
C TYR A 295 7.60 -9.10 -18.40
N ASN A 296 8.09 -8.52 -17.32
CA ASN A 296 9.24 -7.61 -17.35
C ASN A 296 10.60 -8.34 -17.40
N MET A 297 10.63 -9.68 -17.31
CA MET A 297 11.88 -10.43 -17.14
C MET A 297 12.89 -10.17 -18.26
N HIS A 298 12.46 -10.04 -19.50
CA HIS A 298 13.37 -9.81 -20.64
C HIS A 298 14.06 -8.44 -20.62
N ARG A 299 13.52 -7.47 -19.86
CA ARG A 299 14.11 -6.12 -19.71
C ARG A 299 15.01 -5.99 -18.48
N VAL A 300 14.62 -6.65 -17.40
CA VAL A 300 15.22 -6.42 -16.07
C VAL A 300 15.57 -7.73 -15.35
N GLU A 301 15.96 -8.78 -16.11
CA GLU A 301 16.30 -10.10 -15.56
C GLU A 301 17.35 -10.01 -14.44
N ASP A 302 18.40 -9.20 -14.62
CA ASP A 302 19.44 -9.01 -13.61
C ASP A 302 18.89 -8.39 -12.32
N ARG A 303 17.99 -7.40 -12.42
CA ARG A 303 17.36 -6.76 -11.25
C ARG A 303 16.46 -7.76 -10.52
N ILE A 304 15.68 -8.55 -11.25
CA ILE A 304 14.85 -9.61 -10.67
C ILE A 304 15.74 -10.66 -9.99
N ALA A 305 16.85 -11.06 -10.62
CA ALA A 305 17.79 -12.03 -10.07
C ALA A 305 18.40 -11.59 -8.73
N GLU A 306 18.68 -10.28 -8.56
CA GLU A 306 19.19 -9.71 -7.31
C GLU A 306 18.20 -9.88 -6.14
N LEU A 307 16.88 -9.88 -6.41
CA LEU A 307 15.84 -10.05 -5.39
C LEU A 307 15.84 -11.45 -4.75
N LEU A 308 16.54 -12.43 -5.33
CA LEU A 308 16.67 -13.73 -4.71
C LEU A 308 17.39 -13.66 -3.35
N PHE A 309 18.29 -12.68 -3.18
CA PHE A 309 19.02 -12.51 -1.94
C PHE A 309 18.09 -12.12 -0.76
N PRO A 310 17.31 -11.03 -0.80
CA PRO A 310 16.42 -10.67 0.30
C PRO A 310 15.25 -11.65 0.45
N LEU A 311 14.85 -12.37 -0.61
CA LEU A 311 13.75 -13.36 -0.53
C LEU A 311 14.16 -14.69 0.09
N ALA A 312 15.41 -15.14 -0.10
CA ALA A 312 15.81 -16.51 0.26
C ALA A 312 17.13 -16.59 1.03
N GLY A 313 17.82 -15.46 1.23
CA GLY A 313 19.08 -15.37 1.96
C GLY A 313 20.32 -15.74 1.13
N ASP A 314 21.48 -15.51 1.74
CA ASP A 314 22.80 -15.62 1.13
C ASP A 314 23.11 -17.01 0.58
N ARG A 315 22.73 -18.07 1.31
CA ARG A 315 23.01 -19.46 0.92
C ARG A 315 22.30 -19.85 -0.37
N VAL A 316 21.01 -19.55 -0.47
CA VAL A 316 20.19 -19.84 -1.65
C VAL A 316 20.70 -19.03 -2.82
N TYR A 317 20.95 -17.73 -2.61
CA TYR A 317 21.49 -16.86 -3.64
C TYR A 317 22.84 -17.36 -4.18
N ALA A 318 23.78 -17.74 -3.31
CA ALA A 318 25.10 -18.22 -3.71
C ALA A 318 25.06 -19.58 -4.41
N SER A 319 24.15 -20.47 -4.02
CA SER A 319 24.02 -21.80 -4.61
C SER A 319 23.21 -21.84 -5.91
N THR A 320 22.43 -20.81 -6.20
CA THR A 320 21.61 -20.73 -7.42
C THR A 320 22.43 -20.13 -8.57
N PRO A 321 22.55 -20.84 -9.72
CA PRO A 321 23.25 -20.31 -10.89
C PRO A 321 22.68 -18.95 -11.33
N PRO A 322 23.50 -17.95 -11.69
CA PRO A 322 23.04 -16.60 -12.02
C PRO A 322 21.86 -16.55 -12.99
N ARG A 323 21.90 -17.35 -14.05
CA ARG A 323 20.84 -17.43 -15.08
C ARG A 323 19.51 -18.03 -14.58
N GLU A 324 19.49 -18.64 -13.40
CA GLU A 324 18.30 -19.28 -12.83
C GLU A 324 17.66 -18.42 -11.73
N ARG A 325 18.37 -17.41 -11.23
CA ARG A 325 17.94 -16.59 -10.07
C ARG A 325 16.63 -15.86 -10.30
N ALA A 326 16.44 -15.23 -11.46
CA ALA A 326 15.20 -14.53 -11.78
C ALA A 326 13.99 -15.48 -11.77
N LYS A 327 14.13 -16.66 -12.36
CA LYS A 327 13.09 -17.71 -12.33
C LYS A 327 12.84 -18.22 -10.92
N ALA A 328 13.90 -18.35 -10.11
CA ALA A 328 13.79 -18.76 -8.72
C ALA A 328 13.02 -17.75 -7.88
N VAL A 329 13.21 -16.45 -8.10
CA VAL A 329 12.42 -15.37 -7.47
C VAL A 329 10.93 -15.55 -7.75
N ILE A 330 10.54 -15.70 -9.01
CA ILE A 330 9.15 -15.88 -9.42
C ILE A 330 8.55 -17.16 -8.80
N ALA A 331 9.30 -18.25 -8.82
CA ALA A 331 8.88 -19.52 -8.21
C ALA A 331 8.67 -19.39 -6.69
N LEU A 332 9.55 -18.67 -5.98
CA LEU A 332 9.39 -18.40 -4.54
C LEU A 332 8.15 -17.57 -4.23
N ILE A 333 7.89 -16.53 -5.01
CA ILE A 333 6.69 -15.69 -4.82
C ILE A 333 5.41 -16.50 -5.08
N ARG A 334 5.37 -17.33 -6.13
CA ARG A 334 4.25 -18.23 -6.39
C ARG A 334 4.05 -19.25 -5.27
N ARG A 335 5.14 -19.80 -4.74
CA ARG A 335 5.08 -20.71 -3.59
C ARG A 335 4.57 -20.00 -2.34
N MET A 336 5.07 -18.80 -2.05
CA MET A 336 4.57 -17.99 -0.93
C MET A 336 3.05 -17.74 -1.04
N ASN A 337 2.56 -17.37 -2.22
CA ASN A 337 1.12 -17.22 -2.47
C ASN A 337 0.34 -18.53 -2.21
N GLN A 338 0.89 -19.67 -2.63
CA GLN A 338 0.25 -20.98 -2.38
C GLN A 338 0.24 -21.33 -0.88
N ASP A 339 1.36 -21.11 -0.18
CA ASP A 339 1.46 -21.34 1.26
C ASP A 339 0.45 -20.44 2.02
N LEU A 340 0.27 -19.19 1.59
CA LEU A 340 -0.73 -18.26 2.14
C LEU A 340 -2.17 -18.70 1.82
N PHE A 341 -2.43 -19.23 0.61
CA PHE A 341 -3.71 -19.81 0.26
C PHE A 341 -4.07 -20.95 1.23
N ASP A 342 -3.15 -21.87 1.47
CA ASP A 342 -3.35 -23.01 2.36
C ASP A 342 -3.53 -22.56 3.82
N LEU A 343 -2.69 -21.65 4.31
CA LEU A 343 -2.75 -21.10 5.68
C LEU A 343 -4.04 -20.31 5.97
N THR A 344 -4.62 -19.69 4.95
CA THR A 344 -5.86 -18.91 5.10
C THR A 344 -7.12 -19.71 4.78
N GLY A 345 -6.99 -21.00 4.50
CA GLY A 345 -8.11 -21.87 4.11
C GLY A 345 -8.74 -21.45 2.78
N GLY A 346 -7.93 -21.06 1.81
CA GLY A 346 -8.36 -20.63 0.47
C GLY A 346 -8.83 -19.18 0.35
N ARG A 347 -8.70 -18.38 1.42
CA ARG A 347 -9.16 -16.97 1.40
C ARG A 347 -8.13 -16.01 0.78
N HIS A 348 -6.86 -16.40 0.71
CA HIS A 348 -5.82 -15.70 -0.06
C HIS A 348 -5.77 -16.29 -1.46
N CYS A 349 -6.49 -15.68 -2.40
CA CYS A 349 -6.61 -16.20 -3.77
C CYS A 349 -5.29 -16.07 -4.55
N THR A 350 -5.02 -17.05 -5.42
CA THR A 350 -3.83 -17.11 -6.30
C THR A 350 -4.16 -16.88 -7.77
N ALA A 351 -5.46 -16.77 -8.10
CA ALA A 351 -5.97 -16.48 -9.45
C ALA A 351 -7.29 -15.71 -9.35
N PHE A 352 -7.58 -14.83 -10.31
CA PHE A 352 -8.80 -14.01 -10.25
C PHE A 352 -10.09 -14.80 -10.33
N LYS A 353 -10.12 -15.94 -11.01
CA LYS A 353 -11.30 -16.83 -11.05
C LYS A 353 -11.70 -17.41 -9.68
N GLN A 354 -10.82 -17.38 -8.69
CA GLN A 354 -11.08 -17.83 -7.33
C GLN A 354 -11.70 -16.72 -6.45
N VAL A 355 -11.59 -15.45 -6.89
CA VAL A 355 -12.04 -14.31 -6.09
C VAL A 355 -13.56 -14.21 -6.16
N LEU A 356 -14.20 -14.25 -4.99
CA LEU A 356 -15.65 -14.11 -4.86
C LEU A 356 -15.99 -12.72 -4.30
N ASN A 357 -17.07 -12.13 -4.84
CA ASN A 357 -17.64 -10.90 -4.30
C ASN A 357 -18.45 -11.18 -3.01
N GLY A 358 -18.97 -10.13 -2.37
CA GLY A 358 -19.76 -10.25 -1.13
C GLY A 358 -21.04 -11.08 -1.23
N GLN A 359 -21.45 -11.47 -2.45
CA GLN A 359 -22.61 -12.35 -2.72
C GLN A 359 -22.20 -13.81 -3.05
N GLY A 360 -20.90 -14.13 -2.94
CA GLY A 360 -20.37 -15.47 -3.25
C GLY A 360 -20.31 -15.78 -4.74
N ARG A 361 -20.37 -14.78 -5.61
CA ARG A 361 -20.22 -14.92 -7.07
C ARG A 361 -18.80 -14.52 -7.49
N PRO A 362 -18.29 -15.04 -8.63
CA PRO A 362 -17.01 -14.56 -9.16
C PRO A 362 -16.98 -13.03 -9.24
N ALA A 363 -15.91 -12.42 -8.74
CA ALA A 363 -15.73 -10.98 -8.80
C ALA A 363 -15.30 -10.55 -10.22
N VAL A 364 -14.50 -11.37 -10.92
CA VAL A 364 -14.10 -11.18 -12.31
C VAL A 364 -14.78 -12.28 -13.15
N CYS A 365 -15.68 -11.89 -14.04
CA CYS A 365 -16.61 -12.81 -14.71
C CYS A 365 -16.16 -13.28 -16.10
N GLY A 366 -14.94 -12.92 -16.57
CA GLY A 366 -14.39 -13.39 -17.84
C GLY A 366 -14.02 -12.27 -18.80
N SER A 367 -14.05 -12.54 -20.12
CA SER A 367 -13.44 -11.71 -21.16
C SER A 367 -13.87 -10.25 -21.14
N SER A 368 -15.18 -9.96 -20.98
CA SER A 368 -15.69 -8.57 -20.97
C SER A 368 -15.13 -7.73 -19.82
N ASP A 369 -14.93 -8.37 -18.65
CA ASP A 369 -14.34 -7.65 -17.51
C ASP A 369 -12.84 -7.44 -17.76
N LEU A 370 -12.14 -8.44 -18.29
CA LEU A 370 -10.72 -8.34 -18.62
C LEU A 370 -10.44 -7.24 -19.65
N GLU A 371 -11.29 -7.12 -20.69
CA GLU A 371 -11.20 -6.03 -21.68
C GLU A 371 -11.42 -4.66 -21.03
N ALA A 372 -12.41 -4.52 -20.15
CA ALA A 372 -12.68 -3.28 -19.44
C ALA A 372 -11.53 -2.92 -18.48
N ILE A 373 -10.94 -3.90 -17.80
CA ILE A 373 -9.77 -3.72 -16.95
C ILE A 373 -8.56 -3.26 -17.78
N ALA A 374 -8.26 -3.94 -18.90
CA ALA A 374 -7.15 -3.58 -19.78
C ALA A 374 -7.29 -2.15 -20.33
N GLN A 375 -8.50 -1.77 -20.76
CA GLN A 375 -8.77 -0.42 -21.24
C GLN A 375 -8.57 0.63 -20.13
N THR A 376 -8.96 0.32 -18.89
CA THR A 376 -8.79 1.20 -17.73
C THR A 376 -7.31 1.36 -17.37
N ALA A 377 -6.54 0.29 -17.47
CA ALA A 377 -5.12 0.23 -17.15
C ALA A 377 -4.27 1.21 -17.99
N LEU A 378 -4.62 1.40 -19.26
CA LEU A 378 -3.92 2.35 -20.13
C LEU A 378 -4.00 3.82 -19.68
N GLY A 379 -4.95 4.14 -18.79
CA GLY A 379 -5.08 5.46 -18.16
C GLY A 379 -4.40 5.61 -16.81
N ASP A 380 -3.81 4.55 -16.25
CA ASP A 380 -3.14 4.59 -14.95
C ASP A 380 -1.72 5.14 -15.06
N GLY A 381 -1.37 6.11 -14.20
CA GLY A 381 -0.07 6.78 -14.25
C GLY A 381 1.13 5.88 -13.90
N SER A 382 0.91 4.74 -13.25
CA SER A 382 1.98 3.79 -12.91
C SER A 382 2.57 3.10 -14.14
N ILE A 383 1.82 3.07 -15.25
CA ILE A 383 2.24 2.47 -16.52
C ILE A 383 3.55 3.06 -17.03
N PHE A 384 3.79 4.37 -16.81
CA PHE A 384 4.97 5.08 -17.29
C PHE A 384 6.28 4.71 -16.61
N TYR A 385 6.20 4.01 -15.47
CA TYR A 385 7.37 3.59 -14.70
C TYR A 385 7.69 2.11 -14.86
N ASN A 386 6.85 1.37 -15.61
CA ASN A 386 7.11 -0.04 -15.88
C ASN A 386 8.35 -0.20 -16.79
N PRO A 387 9.22 -1.22 -16.58
CA PRO A 387 10.42 -1.43 -17.40
C PRO A 387 10.15 -1.66 -18.88
N GLU A 388 9.05 -2.31 -19.24
CA GLU A 388 8.59 -2.50 -20.61
C GLU A 388 7.32 -1.70 -20.84
N ASP A 389 7.18 -1.09 -22.01
CA ASP A 389 5.95 -0.41 -22.41
C ASP A 389 4.77 -1.40 -22.45
N LEU A 390 3.59 -0.91 -22.15
CA LEU A 390 2.36 -1.70 -22.08
C LEU A 390 1.34 -1.17 -23.06
N ASP A 391 0.86 -2.05 -23.93
CA ASP A 391 -0.32 -1.81 -24.74
C ASP A 391 -1.53 -2.62 -24.24
N PHE A 392 -2.65 -2.50 -24.95
CA PHE A 392 -3.88 -3.24 -24.59
C PHE A 392 -3.68 -4.76 -24.65
N ASP A 393 -2.99 -5.27 -25.66
CA ASP A 393 -2.77 -6.70 -25.85
C ASP A 393 -1.86 -7.26 -24.76
N ASP A 394 -0.87 -6.49 -24.31
CA ASP A 394 0.02 -6.84 -23.19
C ASP A 394 -0.75 -6.94 -21.88
N CYS A 395 -1.63 -5.96 -21.61
CA CYS A 395 -2.52 -6.00 -20.45
C CYS A 395 -3.41 -7.24 -20.50
N MET A 396 -4.03 -7.53 -21.66
CA MET A 396 -4.88 -8.73 -21.84
C MET A 396 -4.10 -10.02 -21.63
N LEU A 397 -2.89 -10.14 -22.18
CA LEU A 397 -2.04 -11.32 -22.01
C LEU A 397 -1.79 -11.64 -20.53
N VAL A 398 -1.47 -10.63 -19.73
CA VAL A 398 -1.22 -10.79 -18.30
C VAL A 398 -2.51 -11.07 -17.52
N LEU A 399 -3.59 -10.37 -17.83
CA LEU A 399 -4.88 -10.54 -17.16
C LEU A 399 -5.48 -11.92 -17.41
N GLU A 400 -5.41 -12.46 -18.63
CA GLU A 400 -5.89 -13.81 -18.97
C GLU A 400 -5.10 -14.87 -18.20
N ALA A 401 -3.78 -14.77 -18.16
CA ALA A 401 -2.93 -15.70 -17.40
C ALA A 401 -3.20 -15.63 -15.89
N ALA A 402 -3.38 -14.42 -15.33
CA ALA A 402 -3.70 -14.21 -13.93
C ALA A 402 -5.13 -14.65 -13.57
N TRP A 403 -6.07 -14.56 -14.51
CA TRP A 403 -7.43 -15.07 -14.32
C TRP A 403 -7.44 -16.60 -14.28
N GLU A 404 -6.75 -17.25 -15.23
CA GLU A 404 -6.64 -18.72 -15.28
C GLU A 404 -5.72 -19.30 -14.19
N GLY A 405 -4.78 -18.53 -13.66
CA GLY A 405 -3.78 -19.02 -12.70
C GLY A 405 -2.65 -19.83 -13.37
N THR A 406 -2.35 -19.56 -14.65
CA THR A 406 -1.31 -20.24 -15.41
C THR A 406 -0.10 -19.33 -15.62
N PRO A 407 1.13 -19.86 -15.69
CA PRO A 407 2.30 -19.04 -16.01
C PRO A 407 2.15 -18.31 -17.36
N LEU A 408 2.78 -17.13 -17.45
CA LEU A 408 2.73 -16.33 -18.67
C LEU A 408 3.46 -17.01 -19.81
N ASP A 409 2.87 -17.02 -21.00
CA ASP A 409 3.52 -17.50 -22.21
C ASP A 409 4.52 -16.45 -22.73
N GLN A 410 5.80 -16.66 -22.40
CA GLN A 410 6.90 -15.78 -22.75
C GLN A 410 7.06 -15.54 -24.26
N SER A 411 6.55 -16.46 -25.10
CA SER A 411 6.63 -16.35 -26.56
C SER A 411 5.69 -15.30 -27.14
N LYS A 412 4.66 -14.90 -26.37
CA LYS A 412 3.66 -13.91 -26.77
C LYS A 412 4.03 -12.48 -26.37
N ILE A 413 5.06 -12.30 -25.52
CA ILE A 413 5.50 -10.97 -25.11
C ILE A 413 6.15 -10.27 -26.31
N LYS A 414 5.60 -9.12 -26.67
CA LYS A 414 6.20 -8.24 -27.68
C LYS A 414 7.48 -7.66 -27.08
N LYS A 415 8.61 -7.94 -27.69
CA LYS A 415 9.89 -7.35 -27.29
C LYS A 415 10.09 -6.10 -28.14
N GLY A 416 9.94 -4.94 -27.49
CA GLY A 416 10.19 -3.65 -28.14
C GLY A 416 11.68 -3.38 -28.38
#